data_c286f5656fd7c774a478402ac1c42fc4
#
_entry.id   c286f5656fd7c774a478402ac1c42fc4
#
_cell.length_a   1.000
_cell.length_b   1.000
_cell.length_c   1.000
_cell.angle_alpha   90.00
_cell.angle_beta   90.00
_cell.angle_gamma   90.00
#
_symmetry.space_group_name_H-M   'P 1'
#
loop_
_entity.id
_entity.type
_entity.pdbx_description
1 polymer ?
#
loop_
_entity_poly.entity_id
_entity_poly.type
_entity_poly.pdbx_seq_one_letter_code
_entity_poly.pdbx_strand_id
1 'polypeptide(L)'
;MFFGNVAAQPAFKVAVMRMVCKYLWPLPWTVAGLVAALTMAALGARWRFVHGVLEVQGGLLTLGCRRLPAPLRFDAITIGHVILAMDGTCLEAVRAHEHVHVRQYERWGALFVPAYLASSAWQWWRGGHAYLDNRFEREAYALAPCHAVALASQPRADNGTALVE
;
A
#
# COMPACT_ATOMS: atom_id res chain seq x y z
N MET A 1 -19.00 -30.60 -39.60
CA MET A 1 -19.13 -31.13 -38.26
C MET A 1 -18.08 -30.52 -37.40
N PHE A 2 -18.44 -29.44 -36.65
CA PHE A 2 -17.53 -28.75 -35.75
C PHE A 2 -17.81 -29.21 -34.31
N PHE A 3 -17.04 -30.13 -33.79
CA PHE A 3 -16.99 -30.39 -32.36
C PHE A 3 -15.92 -29.49 -31.73
N GLY A 4 -16.32 -28.24 -31.42
CA GLY A 4 -15.48 -27.30 -30.68
C GLY A 4 -15.40 -27.71 -29.22
N ASN A 5 -14.26 -27.94 -28.83
CA ASN A 5 -13.54 -28.07 -27.56
C ASN A 5 -14.36 -27.77 -26.28
N VAL A 6 -15.05 -28.75 -25.74
CA VAL A 6 -15.80 -28.71 -24.46
C VAL A 6 -14.83 -28.69 -23.24
N ALA A 7 -13.55 -29.03 -23.45
CA ALA A 7 -12.55 -29.14 -22.36
C ALA A 7 -11.99 -27.81 -21.85
N ALA A 8 -12.14 -26.72 -22.62
CA ALA A 8 -11.62 -25.38 -22.24
C ALA A 8 -12.53 -24.63 -21.24
N GLN A 9 -13.78 -25.02 -21.08
CA GLN A 9 -14.75 -24.31 -20.26
C GLN A 9 -14.47 -24.30 -18.75
N PRO A 10 -14.02 -25.40 -18.09
CA PRO A 10 -13.78 -25.38 -16.65
C PRO A 10 -12.58 -24.49 -16.27
N ALA A 11 -11.51 -24.50 -17.04
CA ALA A 11 -10.34 -23.65 -16.79
C ALA A 11 -10.68 -22.15 -16.94
N PHE A 12 -11.47 -21.80 -17.95
CA PHE A 12 -11.95 -20.43 -18.16
C PHE A 12 -12.84 -19.96 -17.01
N LYS A 13 -13.80 -20.78 -16.56
CA LYS A 13 -14.67 -20.46 -15.42
C LYS A 13 -13.89 -20.24 -14.13
N VAL A 14 -12.88 -21.09 -13.86
CA VAL A 14 -12.01 -20.94 -12.69
C VAL A 14 -11.17 -19.65 -12.76
N ALA A 15 -10.64 -19.29 -13.93
CA ALA A 15 -9.89 -18.06 -14.12
C ALA A 15 -10.78 -16.82 -13.91
N VAL A 16 -11.99 -16.81 -14.47
CA VAL A 16 -12.96 -15.72 -14.27
C VAL A 16 -13.36 -15.64 -12.80
N MET A 17 -13.64 -16.75 -12.13
CA MET A 17 -13.99 -16.77 -10.71
C MET A 17 -12.86 -16.19 -9.85
N ARG A 18 -11.62 -16.58 -10.11
CA ARG A 18 -10.45 -16.01 -9.41
C ARG A 18 -10.32 -14.50 -9.63
N MET A 19 -10.54 -14.05 -10.87
CA MET A 19 -10.49 -12.63 -11.22
C MET A 19 -11.61 -11.84 -10.51
N VAL A 20 -12.82 -12.38 -10.50
CA VAL A 20 -13.97 -11.77 -9.80
C VAL A 20 -13.72 -11.70 -8.30
N CYS A 21 -13.28 -12.80 -7.69
CA CYS A 21 -12.96 -12.82 -6.25
C CYS A 21 -11.84 -11.83 -5.88
N LYS A 22 -10.82 -11.69 -6.74
CA LYS A 22 -9.71 -10.77 -6.57
C LYS A 22 -10.18 -9.32 -6.36
N TYR A 23 -11.20 -8.88 -7.09
CA TYR A 23 -11.72 -7.50 -7.03
C TYR A 23 -12.92 -7.34 -6.09
N LEU A 24 -13.81 -8.35 -5.99
CA LEU A 24 -14.98 -8.26 -5.11
C LEU A 24 -14.64 -8.38 -3.64
N TRP A 25 -13.66 -9.20 -3.29
CA TRP A 25 -13.29 -9.45 -1.91
C TRP A 25 -12.76 -8.20 -1.18
N PRO A 26 -11.87 -7.36 -1.77
CA PRO A 26 -11.44 -6.10 -1.20
C PRO A 26 -12.32 -4.90 -1.59
N LEU A 27 -13.46 -5.10 -2.25
CA LEU A 27 -14.31 -4.04 -2.80
C LEU A 27 -14.65 -2.93 -1.81
N PRO A 28 -15.00 -3.19 -0.53
CA PRO A 28 -15.31 -2.11 0.42
C PRO A 28 -14.16 -1.11 0.57
N TRP A 29 -12.93 -1.62 0.65
CA TRP A 29 -11.74 -0.77 0.74
C TRP A 29 -11.38 -0.13 -0.59
N THR A 30 -11.57 -0.83 -1.70
CA THR A 30 -11.37 -0.25 -3.04
C THR A 30 -12.31 0.93 -3.28
N VAL A 31 -13.58 0.84 -2.86
CA VAL A 31 -14.53 1.97 -2.94
C VAL A 31 -14.06 3.15 -2.08
N ALA A 32 -13.62 2.90 -0.84
CA ALA A 32 -13.06 3.95 0.01
C ALA A 32 -11.83 4.61 -0.63
N GLY A 33 -10.92 3.80 -1.20
CA GLY A 33 -9.75 4.29 -1.95
C GLY A 33 -10.14 5.12 -3.17
N LEU A 34 -11.16 4.70 -3.93
CA LEU A 34 -11.66 5.45 -5.09
C LEU A 34 -12.27 6.80 -4.69
N VAL A 35 -13.00 6.87 -3.59
CA VAL A 35 -13.52 8.15 -3.06
C VAL A 35 -12.37 9.09 -2.72
N ALA A 36 -11.34 8.60 -2.02
CA ALA A 36 -10.15 9.38 -1.71
C ALA A 36 -9.40 9.81 -2.98
N ALA A 37 -9.23 8.91 -3.96
CA ALA A 37 -8.61 9.19 -5.26
C ALA A 37 -9.36 10.29 -6.02
N LEU A 38 -10.69 10.22 -6.06
CA LEU A 38 -11.54 11.20 -6.72
C LEU A 38 -11.40 12.59 -6.07
N THR A 39 -11.37 12.63 -4.74
CA THR A 39 -11.13 13.86 -3.98
C THR A 39 -9.75 14.46 -4.32
N MET A 40 -8.69 13.63 -4.34
CA MET A 40 -7.35 14.07 -4.72
C MET A 40 -7.30 14.56 -6.18
N ALA A 41 -7.96 13.84 -7.11
CA ALA A 41 -8.03 14.22 -8.51
C ALA A 41 -8.75 15.57 -8.71
N ALA A 42 -9.86 15.80 -8.00
CA ALA A 42 -10.56 17.08 -8.00
C ALA A 42 -9.69 18.24 -7.47
N LEU A 43 -8.70 17.93 -6.63
CA LEU A 43 -7.72 18.87 -6.09
C LEU A 43 -6.39 18.88 -6.86
N GLY A 44 -6.41 18.43 -8.14
CA GLY A 44 -5.29 18.53 -9.05
C GLY A 44 -4.25 17.41 -8.97
N ALA A 45 -4.57 16.29 -8.34
CA ALA A 45 -3.69 15.13 -8.35
C ALA A 45 -3.66 14.47 -9.75
N ARG A 46 -2.53 13.86 -10.09
CA ARG A 46 -2.36 13.04 -11.29
C ARG A 46 -2.68 11.59 -10.96
N TRP A 47 -3.26 10.88 -11.92
CA TRP A 47 -3.60 9.48 -11.76
C TRP A 47 -3.20 8.64 -12.97
N ARG A 48 -2.95 7.36 -12.76
CA ARG A 48 -2.68 6.38 -13.81
C ARG A 48 -3.10 4.99 -13.36
N PHE A 49 -3.36 4.11 -14.32
CA PHE A 49 -3.56 2.69 -14.05
C PHE A 49 -2.30 1.89 -14.33
N VAL A 50 -1.88 1.09 -13.34
CA VAL A 50 -0.70 0.22 -13.44
C VAL A 50 -1.07 -1.17 -12.92
N HIS A 51 -1.01 -2.19 -13.79
CA HIS A 51 -1.32 -3.59 -13.45
C HIS A 51 -2.67 -3.81 -12.72
N GLY A 52 -3.70 -3.04 -13.09
CA GLY A 52 -5.03 -3.16 -12.49
C GLY A 52 -5.20 -2.40 -11.16
N VAL A 53 -4.25 -1.55 -10.81
CA VAL A 53 -4.25 -0.68 -9.63
C VAL A 53 -4.31 0.78 -10.08
N LEU A 54 -5.13 1.59 -9.40
CA LEU A 54 -5.18 3.03 -9.61
C LEU A 54 -4.12 3.70 -8.73
N GLU A 55 -3.13 4.31 -9.34
CA GLU A 55 -2.12 5.14 -8.67
C GLU A 55 -2.50 6.62 -8.80
N VAL A 56 -2.53 7.34 -7.67
CA VAL A 56 -2.84 8.77 -7.60
C VAL A 56 -1.74 9.47 -6.82
N GLN A 57 -1.26 10.60 -7.34
CA GLN A 57 -0.12 11.30 -6.75
C GLN A 57 -0.25 12.82 -6.83
N GLY A 58 0.26 13.51 -5.83
CA GLY A 58 0.30 14.97 -5.78
C GLY A 58 -1.06 15.59 -5.44
N GLY A 59 -1.24 16.83 -5.91
CA GLY A 59 -2.42 17.65 -5.64
C GLY A 59 -2.34 18.45 -4.34
N LEU A 60 -3.35 19.28 -4.11
CA LEU A 60 -3.36 20.22 -2.98
C LEU A 60 -3.41 19.52 -1.62
N LEU A 61 -4.03 18.32 -1.52
CA LEU A 61 -4.08 17.57 -0.26
C LEU A 61 -2.71 17.15 0.23
N THR A 62 -1.77 16.87 -0.66
CA THR A 62 -0.40 16.47 -0.27
C THR A 62 0.36 17.62 0.40
N LEU A 63 0.05 18.87 0.04
CA LEU A 63 0.62 20.06 0.72
C LEU A 63 0.16 20.14 2.19
N GLY A 64 -1.10 19.78 2.45
CA GLY A 64 -1.63 19.67 3.82
C GLY A 64 -0.98 18.53 4.60
N CYS A 65 -0.87 17.35 3.99
CA CYS A 65 -0.26 16.17 4.62
C CYS A 65 1.22 16.37 4.97
N ARG A 66 1.97 17.14 4.17
CA ARG A 66 3.38 17.50 4.49
C ARG A 66 3.52 18.32 5.77
N ARG A 67 2.45 19.00 6.22
CA ARG A 67 2.42 19.79 7.47
C ARG A 67 2.02 18.95 8.69
N LEU A 68 1.64 17.69 8.51
CA LEU A 68 1.32 16.79 9.61
C LEU A 68 2.56 16.52 10.48
N PRO A 69 2.38 16.25 11.78
CA PRO A 69 3.47 15.78 12.65
C PRO A 69 4.13 14.51 12.08
N ALA A 70 5.43 14.35 12.33
CA ALA A 70 6.22 13.25 11.78
C ALA A 70 5.58 11.85 11.89
N PRO A 71 4.95 11.46 13.01
CA PRO A 71 4.35 10.12 13.11
C PRO A 71 3.12 9.90 12.23
N LEU A 72 2.52 10.98 11.68
CA LEU A 72 1.35 10.92 10.79
C LEU A 72 1.72 11.14 9.32
N ARG A 73 3.00 11.35 9.01
CA ARG A 73 3.47 11.48 7.63
C ARG A 73 3.62 10.09 7.01
N PHE A 74 3.20 9.98 5.78
CA PHE A 74 3.38 8.80 4.94
C PHE A 74 3.79 9.22 3.53
N ASP A 75 4.57 8.42 2.86
CA ASP A 75 4.98 8.67 1.47
C ASP A 75 3.92 8.17 0.49
N ALA A 76 3.33 7.02 0.79
CA ALA A 76 2.18 6.47 0.09
C ALA A 76 1.32 5.63 1.04
N ILE A 77 0.09 5.33 0.62
CA ILE A 77 -0.83 4.45 1.31
C ILE A 77 -1.66 3.66 0.29
N THR A 78 -1.82 2.37 0.53
CA THR A 78 -2.69 1.50 -0.27
C THR A 78 -4.04 1.31 0.41
N ILE A 79 -5.13 1.51 -0.34
CA ILE A 79 -6.50 1.29 0.11
C ILE A 79 -7.22 0.46 -0.97
N GLY A 80 -7.34 -0.84 -0.76
CA GLY A 80 -7.86 -1.78 -1.76
C GLY A 80 -6.97 -1.84 -3.01
N HIS A 81 -7.52 -1.51 -4.18
CA HIS A 81 -6.80 -1.40 -5.45
C HIS A 81 -6.41 0.04 -5.82
N VAL A 82 -6.27 0.90 -4.82
CA VAL A 82 -5.87 2.30 -5.01
C VAL A 82 -4.63 2.59 -4.17
N ILE A 83 -3.62 3.18 -4.79
CA ILE A 83 -2.41 3.69 -4.14
C ILE A 83 -2.46 5.21 -4.20
N LEU A 84 -2.39 5.86 -3.05
CA LEU A 84 -2.33 7.31 -2.91
C LEU A 84 -0.94 7.70 -2.44
N ALA A 85 -0.24 8.55 -3.19
CA ALA A 85 1.14 8.95 -2.88
C ALA A 85 1.27 10.47 -2.80
N MET A 86 2.24 10.93 -2.02
CA MET A 86 2.54 12.35 -1.86
C MET A 86 2.99 13.00 -3.16
N ASP A 87 3.85 12.34 -3.90
CA ASP A 87 4.33 12.77 -5.21
C ASP A 87 4.87 11.57 -6.02
N GLY A 88 5.32 11.85 -7.26
CA GLY A 88 5.82 10.81 -8.16
C GLY A 88 7.11 10.17 -7.66
N THR A 89 7.98 10.92 -7.02
CA THR A 89 9.26 10.41 -6.51
C THR A 89 9.01 9.46 -5.33
N CYS A 90 8.15 9.85 -4.39
CA CYS A 90 7.71 8.99 -3.30
C CYS A 90 7.08 7.71 -3.83
N LEU A 91 6.16 7.83 -4.81
CA LEU A 91 5.49 6.68 -5.41
C LEU A 91 6.49 5.71 -6.06
N GLU A 92 7.46 6.22 -6.81
CA GLU A 92 8.48 5.38 -7.46
C GLU A 92 9.34 4.63 -6.44
N ALA A 93 9.71 5.29 -5.35
CA ALA A 93 10.52 4.69 -4.30
C ALA A 93 9.81 3.55 -3.55
N VAL A 94 8.48 3.65 -3.37
CA VAL A 94 7.72 2.68 -2.57
C VAL A 94 6.75 1.82 -3.39
N ARG A 95 6.63 2.03 -4.71
CA ARG A 95 5.64 1.34 -5.57
C ARG A 95 5.61 -0.17 -5.38
N ALA A 96 6.77 -0.82 -5.42
CA ALA A 96 6.84 -2.27 -5.27
C ALA A 96 6.30 -2.74 -3.92
N HIS A 97 6.57 -1.99 -2.86
CA HIS A 97 6.06 -2.22 -1.51
C HIS A 97 4.53 -2.04 -1.45
N GLU A 98 3.99 -0.95 -2.00
CA GLU A 98 2.55 -0.70 -2.05
C GLU A 98 1.80 -1.78 -2.84
N HIS A 99 2.39 -2.30 -3.91
CA HIS A 99 1.83 -3.43 -4.64
C HIS A 99 1.81 -4.74 -3.83
N VAL A 100 2.65 -4.90 -2.80
CA VAL A 100 2.51 -6.02 -1.85
C VAL A 100 1.25 -5.85 -1.02
N HIS A 101 0.97 -4.63 -0.54
CA HIS A 101 -0.28 -4.35 0.18
C HIS A 101 -1.51 -4.60 -0.68
N VAL A 102 -1.51 -4.26 -1.97
CA VAL A 102 -2.60 -4.64 -2.89
C VAL A 102 -2.83 -6.16 -2.88
N ARG A 103 -1.75 -6.96 -3.01
CA ARG A 103 -1.85 -8.44 -2.94
C ARG A 103 -2.36 -8.94 -1.57
N GLN A 104 -2.02 -8.24 -0.49
CA GLN A 104 -2.57 -8.54 0.83
C GLN A 104 -4.07 -8.25 0.90
N TYR A 105 -4.54 -7.13 0.31
CA TYR A 105 -5.97 -6.87 0.15
C TYR A 105 -6.67 -7.94 -0.69
N GLU A 106 -6.08 -8.40 -1.78
CA GLU A 106 -6.62 -9.48 -2.61
C GLU A 106 -6.77 -10.80 -1.83
N ARG A 107 -5.85 -11.07 -0.90
CA ARG A 107 -5.85 -12.27 -0.07
C ARG A 107 -6.79 -12.16 1.14
N TRP A 108 -6.79 -11.02 1.83
CA TRP A 108 -7.54 -10.81 3.07
C TRP A 108 -8.89 -10.10 2.86
N GLY A 109 -9.07 -9.40 1.75
CA GLY A 109 -10.29 -8.69 1.38
C GLY A 109 -10.70 -7.63 2.38
N ALA A 110 -11.98 -7.65 2.74
CA ALA A 110 -12.54 -6.74 3.75
C ALA A 110 -11.87 -6.88 5.13
N LEU A 111 -11.31 -8.05 5.43
CA LEU A 111 -10.65 -8.33 6.72
C LEU A 111 -9.23 -7.78 6.80
N PHE A 112 -8.65 -7.30 5.70
CA PHE A 112 -7.26 -6.84 5.71
C PHE A 112 -7.02 -5.72 6.73
N VAL A 113 -7.80 -4.65 6.68
CA VAL A 113 -7.60 -3.52 7.61
C VAL A 113 -7.83 -3.91 9.07
N PRO A 114 -8.91 -4.61 9.46
CA PRO A 114 -9.03 -5.14 10.83
C PRO A 114 -7.84 -6.00 11.26
N ALA A 115 -7.34 -6.89 10.39
CA ALA A 115 -6.20 -7.74 10.70
C ALA A 115 -4.89 -6.94 10.83
N TYR A 116 -4.68 -5.94 9.96
CA TYR A 116 -3.55 -5.03 10.01
C TYR A 116 -3.54 -4.24 11.33
N LEU A 117 -4.68 -3.65 11.72
CA LEU A 117 -4.82 -2.90 12.97
C LEU A 117 -4.63 -3.80 14.20
N ALA A 118 -5.18 -5.01 14.18
CA ALA A 118 -4.98 -5.98 15.24
C ALA A 118 -3.51 -6.37 15.40
N SER A 119 -2.79 -6.57 14.27
CA SER A 119 -1.34 -6.82 14.28
C SER A 119 -0.56 -5.64 14.86
N SER A 120 -0.89 -4.40 14.47
CA SER A 120 -0.26 -3.18 15.02
C SER A 120 -0.51 -3.03 16.52
N ALA A 121 -1.75 -3.22 16.95
CA ALA A 121 -2.13 -3.13 18.37
C ALA A 121 -1.42 -4.20 19.21
N TRP A 122 -1.30 -5.42 18.69
CA TRP A 122 -0.57 -6.51 19.34
C TRP A 122 0.91 -6.19 19.53
N GLN A 123 1.59 -5.66 18.51
CA GLN A 123 3.00 -5.26 18.61
C GLN A 123 3.20 -4.12 19.62
N TRP A 124 2.33 -3.11 19.55
CA TRP A 124 2.34 -2.01 20.51
C TRP A 124 2.16 -2.50 21.96
N TRP A 125 1.18 -3.39 22.20
CA TRP A 125 0.93 -3.95 23.52
C TRP A 125 2.13 -4.76 24.06
N ARG A 126 2.89 -5.40 23.19
CA ARG A 126 4.12 -6.13 23.54
C ARG A 126 5.36 -5.23 23.70
N GLY A 127 5.21 -3.92 23.58
CA GLY A 127 6.32 -2.96 23.66
C GLY A 127 7.16 -2.86 22.38
N GLY A 128 6.72 -3.48 21.28
CA GLY A 128 7.33 -3.37 19.94
C GLY A 128 6.85 -2.15 19.17
N HIS A 129 7.39 -1.98 17.97
CA HIS A 129 7.01 -0.90 17.09
C HIS A 129 5.75 -1.27 16.30
N ALA A 130 4.64 -0.53 16.52
CA ALA A 130 3.32 -0.83 15.94
C ALA A 130 3.32 -0.95 14.41
N TYR A 131 4.18 -0.22 13.71
CA TYR A 131 4.31 -0.22 12.26
C TYR A 131 5.39 -1.21 11.79
N LEU A 132 6.65 -1.02 12.21
CA LEU A 132 7.79 -1.80 11.70
C LEU A 132 7.70 -3.29 12.07
N ASP A 133 7.14 -3.62 13.25
CA ASP A 133 6.96 -5.00 13.68
C ASP A 133 5.62 -5.60 13.23
N ASN A 134 4.76 -4.80 12.54
CA ASN A 134 3.53 -5.30 11.98
C ASN A 134 3.82 -6.42 10.98
N ARG A 135 3.12 -7.55 11.12
CA ARG A 135 3.33 -8.74 10.28
C ARG A 135 3.16 -8.43 8.78
N PHE A 136 2.24 -7.54 8.41
CA PHE A 136 1.97 -7.18 7.02
C PHE A 136 3.06 -6.27 6.44
N GLU A 137 3.58 -5.36 7.25
CA GLU A 137 4.72 -4.52 6.89
C GLU A 137 5.99 -5.37 6.73
N ARG A 138 6.25 -6.27 7.68
CA ARG A 138 7.39 -7.19 7.58
C ARG A 138 7.35 -8.05 6.32
N GLU A 139 6.15 -8.56 5.94
CA GLU A 139 5.95 -9.28 4.69
C GLU A 139 6.23 -8.36 3.48
N ALA A 140 5.73 -7.12 3.51
CA ALA A 140 5.92 -6.17 2.42
C ALA A 140 7.40 -5.78 2.26
N TYR A 141 8.11 -5.49 3.34
CA TYR A 141 9.56 -5.22 3.32
C TYR A 141 10.39 -6.43 2.87
N ALA A 142 10.00 -7.64 3.25
CA ALA A 142 10.70 -8.85 2.83
C ALA A 142 10.57 -9.12 1.32
N LEU A 143 9.41 -8.80 0.74
CA LEU A 143 9.12 -9.02 -0.68
C LEU A 143 9.53 -7.85 -1.58
N ALA A 144 9.53 -6.63 -1.06
CA ALA A 144 9.86 -5.41 -1.78
C ALA A 144 10.52 -4.40 -0.81
N PRO A 145 11.83 -4.53 -0.58
CA PRO A 145 12.56 -3.56 0.23
C PRO A 145 12.47 -2.17 -0.40
N CYS A 146 12.06 -1.17 0.37
CA CYS A 146 12.08 0.22 -0.07
C CYS A 146 13.08 1.03 0.78
N HIS A 147 13.63 2.08 0.20
CA HIS A 147 14.69 2.90 0.83
C HIS A 147 14.25 3.60 2.13
N ALA A 148 12.95 3.71 2.40
CA ALA A 148 12.43 4.32 3.63
C ALA A 148 12.93 3.60 4.91
N VAL A 149 13.13 2.27 4.86
CA VAL A 149 13.66 1.50 5.99
C VAL A 149 15.18 1.64 6.10
N ALA A 150 15.89 1.79 4.98
CA ALA A 150 17.34 1.99 4.99
C ALA A 150 17.75 3.28 5.73
N LEU A 151 16.92 4.33 5.66
CA LEU A 151 17.14 5.57 6.41
C LEU A 151 16.75 5.47 7.89
N ALA A 152 15.76 4.67 8.24
CA ALA A 152 15.33 4.45 9.62
C ALA A 152 16.25 3.48 10.38
N SER A 153 16.99 2.62 9.67
CA SER A 153 17.93 1.64 10.23
C SER A 153 19.39 2.13 10.30
N GLN A 154 19.69 3.33 9.76
CA GLN A 154 21.00 3.93 9.96
C GLN A 154 21.13 4.40 11.42
N PRO A 155 22.15 3.95 12.18
CA PRO A 155 22.42 4.53 13.48
C PRO A 155 22.59 6.04 13.28
N ARG A 156 21.86 6.83 14.07
CA ARG A 156 22.12 8.27 14.16
C ARG A 156 23.62 8.44 14.34
N ALA A 157 24.26 9.02 13.34
CA ALA A 157 25.61 9.51 13.52
C ALA A 157 25.54 10.51 14.69
N ASP A 158 26.01 10.07 15.85
CA ASP A 158 26.24 10.96 16.98
C ASP A 158 27.14 12.06 16.46
N ASN A 159 26.60 13.26 16.31
CA ASN A 159 27.40 14.47 16.22
C ASN A 159 28.04 14.67 17.58
N GLY A 160 29.00 13.77 17.88
CA GLY A 160 29.88 13.88 19.01
C GLY A 160 30.74 15.09 18.83
N THR A 161 30.40 16.13 19.57
CA THR A 161 31.30 17.08 20.24
C THR A 161 32.77 16.93 19.83
N ALA A 162 33.20 17.67 18.82
CA ALA A 162 34.58 18.08 18.76
C ALA A 162 34.75 19.24 19.77
N LEU A 163 35.13 18.89 20.98
CA LEU A 163 35.68 19.86 21.92
C LEU A 163 37.07 20.26 21.43
N VAL A 164 37.19 21.55 21.30
CA VAL A 164 38.37 22.37 21.14
C VAL A 164 39.46 21.99 22.18
N GLU A 165 40.67 21.82 21.71
CA GLU A 165 41.88 22.30 22.36
C GLU A 165 42.71 23.10 21.39
#